data_4d7289b37007024082c0b415422da0fc
#
_entry.id   4d7289b37007024082c0b415422da0fc
#
_cell.length_a   1.000
_cell.length_b   1.000
_cell.length_c   1.000
_cell.angle_alpha   90.00
_cell.angle_beta   90.00
_cell.angle_gamma   90.00
#
_symmetry.space_group_name_H-M   'P 1'
#
loop_
_entity.id
_entity.type
_entity.pdbx_description
1 polymer ?
#
loop_
_entity_poly.entity_id
_entity_poly.type
_entity_poly.pdbx_seq_one_letter_code
_entity_poly.pdbx_strand_id
1 'polypeptide(L)'
;MKCRVINEGKYSEAMHHAIDEVLLKRLNEGKMQPTLRFWYRPHTTIPIGRFQSYHDEVEHDYIEENDIEVVRRITGGGAMFSEPGNVITYSIYIPVDHVNSDIEKSYSELDEFAVKALRESGLMLIMFH
;
A
#
# COMPACT_ATOMS: atom_id res chain seq x y z
N MET A 1 -0.57 -0.60 -22.07
CA MET A 1 -0.92 0.58 -21.24
C MET A 1 0.39 1.23 -20.78
N LYS A 2 0.49 2.55 -20.87
CA LYS A 2 1.65 3.27 -20.30
C LYS A 2 1.37 3.58 -18.84
N CYS A 3 2.32 3.29 -17.96
CA CYS A 3 2.23 3.52 -16.53
C CYS A 3 3.38 4.46 -16.10
N ARG A 4 3.05 5.46 -15.29
CA ARG A 4 4.05 6.30 -14.64
C ARG A 4 4.58 5.58 -13.40
N VAL A 5 5.89 5.62 -13.18
CA VAL A 5 6.50 5.12 -11.94
C VAL A 5 6.99 6.29 -11.11
N ILE A 6 6.60 6.31 -9.84
CA ILE A 6 7.07 7.25 -8.82
C ILE A 6 7.83 6.46 -7.77
N ASN A 7 9.08 6.80 -7.54
CA ASN A 7 9.91 6.21 -6.52
C ASN A 7 10.52 7.32 -5.68
N GLU A 8 9.74 7.85 -4.76
CA GLU A 8 10.16 8.96 -3.93
C GLU A 8 9.37 9.06 -2.62
N GLY A 9 9.97 9.75 -1.68
CA GLY A 9 9.32 10.26 -0.50
C GLY A 9 9.39 9.33 0.71
N LYS A 10 10.03 9.87 1.74
CA LYS A 10 9.83 9.45 3.12
C LYS A 10 8.93 10.47 3.78
N TYR A 11 7.65 10.17 3.86
CA TYR A 11 6.66 10.98 4.54
C TYR A 11 6.06 10.18 5.70
N SER A 12 5.33 10.83 6.60
CA SER A 12 4.54 10.14 7.61
C SER A 12 3.53 9.19 6.96
N GLU A 13 3.10 8.18 7.68
CA GLU A 13 2.08 7.25 7.20
C GLU A 13 0.79 7.99 6.82
N ALA A 14 0.36 8.95 7.64
CA ALA A 14 -0.80 9.79 7.34
C ALA A 14 -0.66 10.55 6.01
N MET A 15 0.52 11.10 5.73
CA MET A 15 0.78 11.80 4.47
C MET A 15 0.74 10.84 3.28
N HIS A 16 1.30 9.64 3.39
CA HIS A 16 1.26 8.64 2.32
C HIS A 16 -0.17 8.24 1.97
N HIS A 17 -1.03 8.04 2.98
CA HIS A 17 -2.45 7.73 2.75
C HIS A 17 -3.23 8.91 2.18
N ALA A 18 -2.91 10.13 2.58
CA ALA A 18 -3.50 11.33 1.97
C ALA A 18 -3.10 11.48 0.49
N ILE A 19 -1.84 11.18 0.14
CA ILE A 19 -1.37 11.16 -1.24
C ILE A 19 -2.14 10.10 -2.05
N ASP A 20 -2.31 8.90 -1.51
CA ASP A 20 -3.07 7.83 -2.17
C ASP A 20 -4.51 8.26 -2.48
N GLU A 21 -5.17 8.90 -1.54
CA GLU A 21 -6.54 9.40 -1.71
C GLU A 21 -6.62 10.47 -2.82
N VAL A 22 -5.70 11.44 -2.81
CA VAL A 22 -5.65 12.51 -3.83
C VAL A 22 -5.36 11.93 -5.22
N LEU A 23 -4.39 11.00 -5.33
CA LEU A 23 -4.03 10.41 -6.61
C LEU A 23 -5.16 9.54 -7.17
N LEU A 24 -5.84 8.76 -6.33
CA LEU A 24 -7.01 7.98 -6.75
C LEU A 24 -8.14 8.88 -7.27
N LYS A 25 -8.41 9.99 -6.58
CA LYS A 25 -9.39 10.98 -7.02
C LYS A 25 -9.01 11.58 -8.38
N ARG A 26 -7.76 11.94 -8.59
CA ARG A 26 -7.29 12.49 -9.87
C ARG A 26 -7.39 11.47 -11.01
N LEU A 27 -7.12 10.20 -10.73
CA LEU A 27 -7.30 9.13 -11.71
C LEU A 27 -8.79 9.02 -12.12
N ASN A 28 -9.68 8.99 -11.14
CA ASN A 28 -11.13 8.91 -11.40
C ASN A 28 -11.68 10.11 -12.18
N GLU A 29 -11.06 11.28 -12.01
CA GLU A 29 -11.39 12.50 -12.78
C GLU A 29 -10.74 12.53 -14.19
N GLY A 30 -10.00 11.49 -14.57
CA GLY A 30 -9.27 11.45 -15.85
C GLY A 30 -8.10 12.43 -15.95
N LYS A 31 -7.63 12.96 -14.81
CA LYS A 31 -6.55 13.95 -14.72
C LYS A 31 -5.16 13.35 -14.47
N MET A 32 -5.07 12.03 -14.48
CA MET A 32 -3.84 11.31 -14.21
C MET A 32 -3.80 10.02 -15.03
N GLN A 33 -2.63 9.68 -15.55
CA GLN A 33 -2.40 8.38 -16.17
C GLN A 33 -2.20 7.29 -15.09
N PRO A 34 -2.37 5.99 -15.43
CA PRO A 34 -2.03 4.90 -14.54
C PRO A 34 -0.66 5.08 -13.91
N THR A 35 -0.55 4.81 -12.62
CA THR A 35 0.66 5.13 -11.85
C THR A 35 0.97 4.00 -10.86
N LEU A 36 2.23 3.63 -10.77
CA LEU A 36 2.81 2.80 -9.73
C LEU A 36 3.69 3.69 -8.86
N ARG A 37 3.42 3.75 -7.57
CA ARG A 37 4.17 4.55 -6.61
C ARG A 37 4.80 3.65 -5.56
N PHE A 38 6.12 3.69 -5.43
CA PHE A 38 6.85 3.15 -4.30
C PHE A 38 7.02 4.23 -3.24
N TRP A 39 6.89 3.86 -1.97
CA TRP A 39 7.02 4.81 -0.88
C TRP A 39 7.54 4.14 0.40
N TYR A 40 8.11 4.95 1.26
CA TYR A 40 8.84 4.51 2.43
C TYR A 40 8.36 5.29 3.66
N ARG A 41 8.37 4.62 4.80
CA ARG A 41 8.04 5.24 6.09
C ARG A 41 9.30 5.50 6.90
N PRO A 42 9.37 6.64 7.64
CA PRO A 42 10.55 7.00 8.43
C PRO A 42 10.62 6.29 9.79
N HIS A 43 9.50 5.83 10.33
CA HIS A 43 9.38 5.17 11.63
C HIS A 43 8.33 4.07 11.62
N THR A 44 8.24 3.31 12.71
CA THR A 44 7.27 2.22 12.84
C THR A 44 5.84 2.74 12.82
N THR A 45 4.98 2.07 12.07
CA THR A 45 3.58 2.45 11.89
C THR A 45 2.65 1.24 11.96
N ILE A 46 1.40 1.51 12.34
CA ILE A 46 0.31 0.53 12.26
C ILE A 46 -0.85 1.15 11.47
N PRO A 47 -0.88 0.99 10.14
CA PRO A 47 -2.07 1.34 9.37
C PRO A 47 -3.19 0.34 9.67
N ILE A 48 -4.31 0.85 10.18
CA ILE A 48 -5.54 0.08 10.43
C ILE A 48 -6.53 0.26 9.27
N GLY A 49 -7.34 -0.76 9.03
CA GLY A 49 -8.38 -0.73 8.00
C GLY A 49 -9.51 0.24 8.34
N ARG A 50 -10.23 0.69 7.31
CA ARG A 50 -11.32 1.67 7.43
C ARG A 50 -12.35 1.33 8.50
N PHE A 51 -12.66 0.04 8.66
CA PHE A 51 -13.73 -0.44 9.53
C PHE A 51 -13.24 -1.07 10.83
N GLN A 52 -11.91 -1.08 11.08
CA GLN A 52 -11.36 -1.62 12.31
C GLN A 52 -11.52 -0.65 13.48
N SER A 53 -11.72 -1.20 14.68
CA SER A 53 -11.69 -0.42 15.92
C SER A 53 -10.25 -0.22 16.39
N TYR A 54 -9.84 1.01 16.68
CA TYR A 54 -8.51 1.28 17.22
C TYR A 54 -8.23 0.49 18.50
N HIS A 55 -9.19 0.47 19.43
CA HIS A 55 -9.03 -0.17 20.73
C HIS A 55 -8.96 -1.72 20.67
N ASP A 56 -9.47 -2.30 19.59
CA ASP A 56 -9.43 -3.76 19.39
C ASP A 56 -8.14 -4.21 18.70
N GLU A 57 -7.48 -3.30 17.99
CA GLU A 57 -6.32 -3.64 17.15
C GLU A 57 -4.97 -3.29 17.78
N VAL A 58 -4.94 -2.34 18.72
CA VAL A 58 -3.68 -1.85 19.30
C VAL A 58 -3.75 -1.66 20.81
N GLU A 59 -2.63 -1.91 21.46
CA GLU A 59 -2.42 -1.59 22.87
C GLU A 59 -1.93 -0.15 22.98
N HIS A 60 -2.78 0.73 23.50
CA HIS A 60 -2.55 2.17 23.53
C HIS A 60 -1.23 2.55 24.25
N ASP A 61 -0.98 1.97 25.42
CA ASP A 61 0.22 2.26 26.21
C ASP A 61 1.49 1.87 25.44
N TYR A 62 1.48 0.71 24.78
CA TYR A 62 2.60 0.27 23.95
C TYR A 62 2.86 1.21 22.77
N ILE A 63 1.79 1.70 22.12
CA ILE A 63 1.87 2.66 21.02
C ILE A 63 2.55 3.96 21.46
N GLU A 64 2.14 4.52 22.61
CA GLU A 64 2.73 5.74 23.14
C GLU A 64 4.18 5.56 23.60
N GLU A 65 4.48 4.49 24.35
CA GLU A 65 5.83 4.19 24.83
C GLU A 65 6.86 3.97 23.72
N ASN A 66 6.41 3.48 22.55
CA ASN A 66 7.29 3.14 21.43
C ASN A 66 7.20 4.14 20.25
N ASP A 67 6.51 5.25 20.41
CA ASP A 67 6.32 6.30 19.38
C ASP A 67 5.87 5.72 18.04
N ILE A 68 4.82 4.88 18.08
CA ILE A 68 4.27 4.22 16.90
C ILE A 68 3.12 5.07 16.32
N GLU A 69 3.21 5.41 15.05
CA GLU A 69 2.14 6.11 14.34
C GLU A 69 1.02 5.13 13.95
N VAL A 70 -0.21 5.39 14.39
CA VAL A 70 -1.39 4.63 13.98
C VAL A 70 -2.25 5.49 13.05
N VAL A 71 -2.54 4.99 11.86
CA VAL A 71 -3.30 5.71 10.85
C VAL A 71 -4.42 4.84 10.29
N ARG A 72 -5.60 5.41 10.14
CA ARG A 72 -6.72 4.75 9.47
C ARG A 72 -6.65 4.95 7.96
N ARG A 73 -6.68 3.83 7.22
CA ARG A 73 -6.75 3.85 5.74
C ARG A 73 -8.18 4.11 5.27
N ILE A 74 -8.31 4.63 4.05
CA ILE A 74 -9.60 4.71 3.34
C ILE A 74 -10.07 3.34 2.82
N THR A 75 -9.16 2.37 2.72
CA THR A 75 -9.41 1.00 2.27
C THR A 75 -9.71 0.08 3.45
N GLY A 76 -10.42 -1.01 3.20
CA GLY A 76 -10.67 -2.08 4.17
C GLY A 76 -9.40 -2.89 4.50
N GLY A 77 -9.63 -4.05 5.10
CA GLY A 77 -8.57 -4.99 5.47
C GLY A 77 -8.11 -4.87 6.92
N GLY A 78 -7.12 -5.69 7.29
CA GLY A 78 -6.56 -5.79 8.63
C GLY A 78 -5.49 -4.76 8.95
N ALA A 79 -5.14 -4.66 10.23
CA ALA A 79 -4.01 -3.88 10.70
C ALA A 79 -2.68 -4.53 10.28
N MET A 80 -1.68 -3.71 10.03
CA MET A 80 -0.34 -4.17 9.68
C MET A 80 0.70 -3.47 10.56
N PHE A 81 1.58 -4.25 11.19
CA PHE A 81 2.76 -3.71 11.86
C PHE A 81 3.89 -3.55 10.83
N SER A 82 4.37 -2.33 10.65
CA SER A 82 5.35 -2.02 9.59
C SER A 82 6.51 -1.20 10.14
N GLU A 83 7.71 -1.74 10.01
CA GLU A 83 8.95 -1.09 10.42
C GLU A 83 9.69 -0.49 9.22
N PRO A 84 10.41 0.63 9.42
CA PRO A 84 11.22 1.22 8.37
C PRO A 84 12.35 0.26 7.93
N GLY A 85 12.56 0.15 6.63
CA GLY A 85 13.58 -0.71 6.04
C GLY A 85 13.20 -2.19 5.88
N ASN A 86 12.15 -2.67 6.57
CA ASN A 86 11.71 -4.07 6.51
C ASN A 86 10.55 -4.31 5.54
N VAL A 87 9.90 -3.23 5.09
CA VAL A 87 8.72 -3.31 4.22
C VAL A 87 8.90 -2.39 3.02
N ILE A 88 8.76 -2.95 1.83
CA ILE A 88 8.59 -2.18 0.60
C ILE A 88 7.10 -2.01 0.37
N THR A 89 6.64 -0.77 0.37
CA THR A 89 5.24 -0.45 0.10
C THR A 89 5.09 0.15 -1.28
N TYR A 90 4.05 -0.26 -1.98
CA TYR A 90 3.68 0.33 -3.26
C TYR A 90 2.18 0.51 -3.37
N SER A 91 1.79 1.50 -4.14
CA SER A 91 0.40 1.80 -4.49
C SER A 91 0.24 1.76 -6.00
N ILE A 92 -0.77 1.04 -6.48
CA ILE A 92 -1.13 0.97 -7.89
C ILE A 92 -2.41 1.76 -8.11
N TYR A 93 -2.35 2.73 -9.02
CA TYR A 93 -3.52 3.51 -9.43
C TYR A 93 -3.82 3.15 -10.89
N ILE A 94 -4.91 2.44 -11.10
CA ILE A 94 -5.29 1.90 -12.40
C ILE A 94 -6.79 2.06 -12.61
N PRO A 95 -7.25 2.43 -13.83
CA PRO A 95 -8.67 2.50 -14.13
C PRO A 95 -9.35 1.14 -13.96
N VAL A 96 -10.57 1.13 -13.46
CA VAL A 96 -11.32 -0.09 -13.14
C VAL A 96 -11.58 -1.00 -14.35
N ASP A 97 -11.66 -0.44 -15.53
CA ASP A 97 -11.83 -1.18 -16.80
C ASP A 97 -10.57 -1.97 -17.22
N HIS A 98 -9.43 -1.73 -16.57
CA HIS A 98 -8.20 -2.50 -16.71
C HIS A 98 -7.98 -3.53 -15.59
N VAL A 99 -8.95 -3.70 -14.70
CA VAL A 99 -8.88 -4.63 -13.56
C VAL A 99 -9.87 -5.77 -13.79
N ASN A 100 -9.44 -7.00 -13.53
CA ASN A 100 -10.32 -8.16 -13.61
C ASN A 100 -11.47 -8.03 -12.59
N SER A 101 -12.67 -8.37 -12.98
CA SER A 101 -13.84 -8.34 -12.09
C SER A 101 -13.79 -9.44 -11.01
N ASP A 102 -13.03 -10.49 -11.23
CA ASP A 102 -12.71 -11.51 -10.25
C ASP A 102 -11.60 -11.00 -9.32
N ILE A 103 -11.87 -10.95 -8.03
CA ILE A 103 -10.96 -10.35 -7.03
C ILE A 103 -9.62 -11.10 -6.96
N GLU A 104 -9.63 -12.44 -6.92
CA GLU A 104 -8.41 -13.24 -6.83
C GLU A 104 -7.54 -13.06 -8.07
N LYS A 105 -8.15 -13.07 -9.24
CA LYS A 105 -7.45 -12.81 -10.49
C LYS A 105 -6.91 -11.39 -10.56
N SER A 106 -7.65 -10.41 -10.09
CA SER A 106 -7.19 -9.02 -10.09
C SER A 106 -5.93 -8.84 -9.25
N TYR A 107 -5.87 -9.45 -8.07
CA TYR A 107 -4.65 -9.43 -7.25
C TYR A 107 -3.46 -10.10 -7.97
N SER A 108 -3.67 -11.30 -8.50
CA SER A 108 -2.61 -12.02 -9.23
C SER A 108 -2.06 -11.22 -10.42
N GLU A 109 -2.94 -10.59 -11.19
CA GLU A 109 -2.55 -9.78 -12.36
C GLU A 109 -1.83 -8.48 -11.95
N LEU A 110 -2.30 -7.82 -10.88
CA LEU A 110 -1.72 -6.57 -10.41
C LEU A 110 -0.36 -6.78 -9.75
N ASP A 111 -0.15 -7.90 -9.08
CA ASP A 111 1.11 -8.19 -8.38
C ASP A 111 2.15 -8.92 -9.26
N GLU A 112 1.78 -9.35 -10.47
CA GLU A 112 2.67 -10.11 -11.37
C GLU A 112 4.00 -9.40 -11.63
N PHE A 113 3.99 -8.08 -11.78
CA PHE A 113 5.22 -7.31 -12.00
C PHE A 113 6.20 -7.43 -10.84
N ALA A 114 5.71 -7.44 -9.59
CA ALA A 114 6.55 -7.55 -8.40
C ALA A 114 7.14 -8.97 -8.29
N VAL A 115 6.32 -9.99 -8.52
CA VAL A 115 6.76 -11.40 -8.55
C VAL A 115 7.84 -11.61 -9.63
N LYS A 116 7.61 -11.06 -10.81
CA LYS A 116 8.57 -11.16 -11.92
C LYS A 116 9.90 -10.48 -11.61
N ALA A 117 9.84 -9.25 -11.09
CA ALA A 117 11.05 -8.49 -10.71
C ALA A 117 11.87 -9.23 -9.64
N LEU A 118 11.23 -9.81 -8.63
CA LEU A 118 11.88 -10.58 -7.58
C LEU A 118 12.52 -11.87 -8.12
N ARG A 119 11.87 -12.55 -9.05
CA ARG A 119 12.44 -13.73 -9.73
C ARG A 119 13.66 -13.36 -10.57
N GLU A 120 13.59 -12.27 -11.31
CA GLU A 120 14.71 -11.76 -12.11
C GLU A 120 15.92 -11.34 -11.26
N SER A 121 15.70 -10.93 -10.01
CA SER A 121 16.77 -10.65 -9.03
C SER A 121 17.36 -11.91 -8.37
N GLY A 122 16.95 -13.11 -8.79
CA GLY A 122 17.50 -14.39 -8.32
C GLY A 122 16.81 -14.98 -7.09
N LEU A 123 15.68 -14.42 -6.65
CA LEU A 123 14.90 -14.95 -5.54
C LEU A 123 13.99 -16.10 -6.01
N MET A 124 14.03 -17.21 -5.29
CA MET A 124 13.06 -18.28 -5.45
C MET A 124 11.80 -17.93 -4.67
N LEU A 125 10.69 -17.71 -5.39
CA LEU A 125 9.40 -17.40 -4.78
C LEU A 125 8.52 -18.64 -4.74
N ILE A 126 8.04 -18.98 -3.56
CA ILE A 126 7.04 -20.02 -3.35
C ILE A 126 5.75 -19.31 -2.98
N MET A 127 4.73 -19.43 -3.83
CA MET A 127 3.40 -18.88 -3.56
C MET A 127 2.59 -19.93 -2.82
N PHE A 128 2.08 -19.54 -1.65
CA PHE A 128 1.10 -20.32 -0.90
C PHE A 128 -0.29 -19.73 -1.19
N HIS A 129 -1.20 -20.60 -1.60
CA HIS A 129 -2.61 -20.26 -1.80
C HIS A 129 -3.43 -20.62 -0.56
#